data_efc63e374e56a1db1c941c6229c51890
#
_entry.id   efc63e374e56a1db1c941c6229c51890
#
_cell.length_a   1.000
_cell.length_b   1.000
_cell.length_c   1.000
_cell.angle_alpha   90.00
_cell.angle_beta   90.00
_cell.angle_gamma   90.00
#
_symmetry.space_group_name_H-M   'P 1'
#
loop_
_entity.id
_entity.type
_entity.pdbx_description
1 polymer ?
#
loop_
_entity_poly.entity_id
_entity_poly.type
_entity_poly.pdbx_seq_one_letter_code
_entity_poly.pdbx_strand_id
1 'polypeptide(L)'
;NAYKEVLATLRRFVYGNQTLDMLICNFVYEKQGAKHKKVMNYHTALPKDQIFTWKDVKVFMLGQYILMHSVIYRTELLRQCNFELPKHTFYVDNIFVFQPLPYVKTMYYLDVNFYRYFIGRTDQSVNETVMIGRIDQQIRVTKLMLDYYENSRITSHKLRHYMVRYLEIMMVICSILAIKSGTDENMAKKKELWESVKKKDVFLYMRLRYGFLGQSMNLPGKSGRQVSIAGYKISQKFFGFN
;
A
#
# COMPACT_ATOMS: atom_id res chain seq x y z
N ASN A 1 -10.77 15.38 20.33
CA ASN A 1 -9.32 15.39 20.05
C ASN A 1 -8.87 13.97 19.70
N ALA A 2 -8.50 13.74 18.43
CA ALA A 2 -8.15 12.41 17.90
C ALA A 2 -7.14 11.63 18.79
N TYR A 3 -6.14 12.31 19.36
CA TYR A 3 -5.17 11.68 20.26
C TYR A 3 -5.85 11.09 21.52
N LYS A 4 -6.78 11.82 22.13
CA LYS A 4 -7.52 11.33 23.32
C LYS A 4 -8.38 10.12 22.98
N GLU A 5 -9.01 10.10 21.80
CA GLU A 5 -9.85 8.98 21.33
C GLU A 5 -9.02 7.73 21.05
N VAL A 6 -7.89 7.89 20.36
CA VAL A 6 -6.95 6.79 20.13
C VAL A 6 -6.41 6.22 21.44
N LEU A 7 -5.99 7.11 22.38
CA LEU A 7 -5.47 6.69 23.68
C LEU A 7 -6.53 5.96 24.51
N ALA A 8 -7.78 6.47 24.53
CA ALA A 8 -8.88 5.83 25.23
C ALA A 8 -9.19 4.44 24.65
N THR A 9 -9.19 4.33 23.32
CA THR A 9 -9.38 3.06 22.61
C THR A 9 -8.27 2.06 22.95
N LEU A 10 -7.00 2.48 22.88
CA LEU A 10 -5.86 1.61 23.23
C LEU A 10 -5.93 1.16 24.70
N ARG A 11 -6.22 2.07 25.64
CA ARG A 11 -6.37 1.73 27.06
C ARG A 11 -7.46 0.68 27.29
N ARG A 12 -8.61 0.79 26.61
CA ARG A 12 -9.68 -0.23 26.68
C ARG A 12 -9.18 -1.63 26.34
N PHE A 13 -8.29 -1.76 25.33
CA PHE A 13 -7.73 -3.05 24.93
C PHE A 13 -6.56 -3.50 25.83
N VAL A 14 -5.72 -2.57 26.29
CA VAL A 14 -4.58 -2.88 27.18
C VAL A 14 -5.07 -3.39 28.55
N TYR A 15 -6.12 -2.77 29.10
CA TYR A 15 -6.67 -3.14 30.40
C TYR A 15 -7.88 -4.09 30.32
N GLY A 16 -8.37 -4.37 29.13
CA GLY A 16 -9.48 -5.28 28.91
C GLY A 16 -9.03 -6.73 28.63
N ASN A 17 -10.01 -7.61 28.49
CA ASN A 17 -9.77 -9.04 28.26
C ASN A 17 -9.63 -9.40 26.76
N GLN A 18 -9.58 -8.42 25.87
CA GLN A 18 -9.53 -8.64 24.42
C GLN A 18 -8.24 -8.09 23.86
N THR A 19 -7.49 -8.93 23.13
CA THR A 19 -6.27 -8.51 22.44
C THR A 19 -6.64 -7.79 21.14
N LEU A 20 -6.02 -6.64 20.91
CA LEU A 20 -6.08 -5.90 19.64
C LEU A 20 -4.71 -6.00 18.95
N ASP A 21 -4.68 -6.58 17.75
CA ASP A 21 -3.45 -6.71 16.96
C ASP A 21 -3.14 -5.48 16.13
N MET A 22 -4.19 -4.86 15.54
CA MET A 22 -4.05 -3.69 14.68
C MET A 22 -5.20 -2.70 14.89
N LEU A 23 -4.87 -1.48 15.32
CA LEU A 23 -5.76 -0.33 15.29
C LEU A 23 -5.53 0.44 14.00
N ILE A 24 -6.62 0.77 13.30
CA ILE A 24 -6.59 1.53 12.06
C ILE A 24 -7.28 2.88 12.30
N CYS A 25 -6.64 3.97 11.88
CA CYS A 25 -7.19 5.32 11.92
C CYS A 25 -7.13 5.96 10.53
N ASN A 26 -7.85 7.06 10.34
CA ASN A 26 -7.70 7.87 9.14
C ASN A 26 -6.41 8.69 9.21
N PHE A 27 -5.95 9.12 8.04
CA PHE A 27 -4.94 10.16 7.94
C PHE A 27 -5.38 11.24 6.93
N VAL A 28 -4.75 12.40 7.01
CA VAL A 28 -5.09 13.56 6.20
C VAL A 28 -3.88 14.00 5.40
N TYR A 29 -4.01 14.10 4.09
CA TYR A 29 -3.04 14.80 3.26
C TYR A 29 -3.16 16.31 3.47
N GLU A 30 -2.10 16.93 3.93
CA GLU A 30 -1.94 18.38 4.02
C GLU A 30 -0.97 18.85 2.95
N LYS A 31 -1.50 19.29 1.82
CA LYS A 31 -0.68 19.79 0.74
C LYS A 31 -0.47 21.29 0.89
N GLN A 32 0.78 21.75 0.83
CA GLN A 32 1.11 23.17 0.85
C GLN A 32 0.38 23.92 -0.28
N GLY A 33 -0.30 25.02 0.07
CA GLY A 33 -1.06 25.85 -0.87
C GLY A 33 -2.41 25.27 -1.32
N ALA A 34 -2.80 24.07 -0.90
CA ALA A 34 -4.12 23.52 -1.23
C ALA A 34 -5.22 24.09 -0.33
N LYS A 35 -6.33 24.51 -0.94
CA LYS A 35 -7.51 25.03 -0.20
C LYS A 35 -8.23 23.93 0.60
N HIS A 36 -8.19 22.69 0.14
CA HIS A 36 -8.89 21.57 0.75
C HIS A 36 -7.92 20.45 1.14
N LYS A 37 -8.13 19.89 2.33
CA LYS A 37 -7.42 18.73 2.83
C LYS A 37 -8.12 17.47 2.35
N LYS A 38 -7.37 16.43 2.02
CA LYS A 38 -7.93 15.14 1.63
C LYS A 38 -7.81 14.15 2.77
N VAL A 39 -8.96 13.70 3.28
CA VAL A 39 -9.03 12.64 4.28
C VAL A 39 -8.98 11.29 3.59
N MET A 40 -8.08 10.43 4.03
CA MET A 40 -8.02 9.03 3.65
C MET A 40 -8.66 8.21 4.77
N ASN A 41 -9.86 7.71 4.52
CA ASN A 41 -10.66 6.92 5.46
C ASN A 41 -10.97 5.55 4.85
N TYR A 42 -11.44 4.63 5.68
CA TYR A 42 -11.67 3.22 5.31
C TYR A 42 -13.09 2.73 5.62
N HIS A 43 -14.03 3.65 5.91
CA HIS A 43 -15.40 3.31 6.35
C HIS A 43 -16.19 2.47 5.33
N THR A 44 -15.83 2.50 4.04
CA THR A 44 -16.48 1.67 3.01
C THR A 44 -16.02 0.22 3.05
N ALA A 45 -14.80 -0.03 3.54
CA ALA A 45 -14.17 -1.35 3.54
C ALA A 45 -14.09 -2.00 4.93
N LEU A 46 -14.00 -1.20 5.99
CA LEU A 46 -13.78 -1.68 7.36
C LEU A 46 -14.98 -1.40 8.27
N PRO A 47 -15.38 -2.36 9.12
CA PRO A 47 -16.35 -2.13 10.19
C PRO A 47 -15.84 -1.07 11.17
N LYS A 48 -16.71 -0.09 11.48
CA LYS A 48 -16.39 1.05 12.34
C LYS A 48 -16.68 0.76 13.80
N ASP A 49 -15.83 1.23 14.70
CA ASP A 49 -16.01 1.27 16.15
C ASP A 49 -16.33 -0.09 16.82
N GLN A 50 -15.88 -1.17 16.21
CA GLN A 50 -16.01 -2.53 16.72
C GLN A 50 -14.79 -3.39 16.38
N ILE A 51 -14.60 -4.49 17.13
CA ILE A 51 -13.61 -5.49 16.79
C ILE A 51 -14.09 -6.26 15.56
N PHE A 52 -13.19 -6.52 14.65
CA PHE A 52 -13.43 -7.30 13.44
C PHE A 52 -12.20 -8.11 13.05
N THR A 53 -12.40 -9.02 12.12
CA THR A 53 -11.38 -9.90 11.54
C THR A 53 -11.32 -9.71 10.03
N TRP A 54 -10.41 -10.38 9.36
CA TRP A 54 -10.37 -10.36 7.89
C TRP A 54 -11.67 -10.87 7.22
N LYS A 55 -12.47 -11.68 7.93
CA LYS A 55 -13.79 -12.15 7.41
C LYS A 55 -14.80 -11.02 7.25
N ASP A 56 -14.64 -9.95 8.00
CA ASP A 56 -15.58 -8.83 8.04
C ASP A 56 -15.19 -7.71 7.07
N VAL A 57 -13.94 -7.74 6.58
CA VAL A 57 -13.41 -6.75 5.63
C VAL A 57 -14.11 -6.83 4.29
N LYS A 58 -14.55 -5.69 3.77
CA LYS A 58 -15.11 -5.54 2.42
C LYS A 58 -14.02 -5.21 1.40
N VAL A 59 -14.38 -5.16 0.13
CA VAL A 59 -13.45 -4.80 -0.94
C VAL A 59 -13.10 -3.32 -0.84
N PHE A 60 -11.81 -3.00 -0.83
CA PHE A 60 -11.31 -1.64 -0.92
C PHE A 60 -11.58 -1.06 -2.31
N MET A 61 -11.80 0.24 -2.39
CA MET A 61 -11.92 0.93 -3.68
C MET A 61 -10.63 0.77 -4.50
N LEU A 62 -10.75 0.94 -5.80
CA LEU A 62 -9.61 0.85 -6.71
C LEU A 62 -8.52 1.86 -6.30
N GLY A 63 -7.28 1.40 -6.11
CA GLY A 63 -6.16 2.24 -5.67
C GLY A 63 -6.15 2.59 -4.18
N GLN A 64 -7.15 2.15 -3.41
CA GLN A 64 -7.17 2.33 -1.95
C GLN A 64 -6.51 1.14 -1.26
N TYR A 65 -5.63 1.41 -0.32
CA TYR A 65 -4.99 0.43 0.55
C TYR A 65 -4.58 1.07 1.87
N ILE A 66 -4.30 0.26 2.88
CA ILE A 66 -3.89 0.73 4.20
C ILE A 66 -2.41 1.15 4.12
N LEU A 67 -2.14 2.41 4.48
CA LEU A 67 -0.80 2.98 4.54
C LEU A 67 -0.27 2.99 5.97
N MET A 68 1.04 3.10 6.14
CA MET A 68 1.67 3.15 7.47
C MET A 68 1.12 4.27 8.37
N HIS A 69 0.66 5.37 7.76
CA HIS A 69 0.06 6.51 8.46
C HIS A 69 -1.22 6.16 9.22
N SER A 70 -1.83 5.04 8.87
CA SER A 70 -3.13 4.60 9.41
C SER A 70 -3.02 3.48 10.43
N VAL A 71 -1.86 2.85 10.62
CA VAL A 71 -1.76 1.63 11.44
C VAL A 71 -1.02 1.85 12.75
N ILE A 72 -1.56 1.26 13.80
CA ILE A 72 -0.89 1.08 15.09
C ILE A 72 -0.94 -0.42 15.38
N TYR A 73 0.21 -1.08 15.34
CA TYR A 73 0.33 -2.50 15.62
C TYR A 73 0.66 -2.76 17.09
N ARG A 74 0.16 -3.87 17.63
CA ARG A 74 0.64 -4.42 18.88
C ARG A 74 2.10 -4.84 18.71
N THR A 75 2.99 -4.33 19.58
CA THR A 75 4.44 -4.55 19.48
C THR A 75 4.80 -6.03 19.50
N GLU A 76 4.11 -6.84 20.32
CA GLU A 76 4.34 -8.28 20.39
C GLU A 76 4.06 -8.99 19.06
N LEU A 77 3.02 -8.57 18.32
CA LEU A 77 2.76 -9.09 16.97
C LEU A 77 3.92 -8.79 16.02
N LEU A 78 4.47 -7.57 16.07
CA LEU A 78 5.61 -7.21 15.23
C LEU A 78 6.85 -8.06 15.56
N ARG A 79 7.09 -8.36 16.85
CA ARG A 79 8.17 -9.26 17.26
C ARG A 79 7.96 -10.68 16.74
N GLN A 80 6.73 -11.18 16.79
CA GLN A 80 6.37 -12.52 16.27
C GLN A 80 6.53 -12.63 14.74
N CYS A 81 6.36 -11.54 14.01
CA CYS A 81 6.55 -11.51 12.55
C CYS A 81 8.02 -11.73 12.15
N ASN A 82 8.96 -11.43 13.04
CA ASN A 82 10.40 -11.54 12.81
C ASN A 82 10.85 -10.96 11.45
N PHE A 83 10.25 -9.81 11.07
CA PHE A 83 10.58 -9.17 9.80
C PHE A 83 11.69 -8.13 9.97
N GLU A 84 12.51 -8.00 8.94
CA GLU A 84 13.56 -7.00 8.89
C GLU A 84 13.29 -5.98 7.78
N LEU A 85 13.44 -4.71 8.11
CA LEU A 85 13.37 -3.64 7.12
C LEU A 85 14.75 -3.44 6.48
N PRO A 86 14.86 -3.43 5.14
CA PRO A 86 16.13 -3.18 4.47
C PRO A 86 16.72 -1.82 4.89
N LYS A 87 17.99 -1.84 5.31
CA LYS A 87 18.72 -0.62 5.67
C LYS A 87 18.91 0.28 4.44
N HIS A 88 18.92 1.60 4.67
CA HIS A 88 19.15 2.62 3.64
C HIS A 88 18.25 2.47 2.40
N THR A 89 16.98 2.05 2.61
CA THR A 89 16.02 1.80 1.53
C THR A 89 14.77 2.63 1.77
N PHE A 90 14.34 3.39 0.77
CA PHE A 90 13.05 4.09 0.79
C PHE A 90 11.90 3.10 0.52
N TYR A 91 10.68 3.51 0.86
CA TYR A 91 9.43 2.76 0.60
C TYR A 91 9.26 1.48 1.43
N VAL A 92 10.10 1.27 2.46
CA VAL A 92 10.02 0.13 3.40
C VAL A 92 8.76 0.18 4.28
N ASP A 93 8.11 1.32 4.35
CA ASP A 93 6.79 1.51 4.95
C ASP A 93 5.74 0.54 4.38
N ASN A 94 5.85 0.17 3.09
CA ASN A 94 5.01 -0.84 2.48
C ASN A 94 5.27 -2.23 3.06
N ILE A 95 6.52 -2.58 3.34
CA ILE A 95 6.90 -3.84 4.01
C ILE A 95 6.34 -3.84 5.44
N PHE A 96 6.51 -2.73 6.18
CA PHE A 96 6.01 -2.57 7.54
C PHE A 96 4.50 -2.80 7.65
N VAL A 97 3.72 -2.36 6.66
CA VAL A 97 2.28 -2.61 6.65
C VAL A 97 1.97 -4.04 6.20
N PHE A 98 2.64 -4.52 5.16
CA PHE A 98 2.26 -5.73 4.44
C PHE A 98 2.63 -7.04 5.16
N GLN A 99 3.84 -7.13 5.67
CA GLN A 99 4.33 -8.39 6.26
C GLN A 99 3.62 -8.81 7.55
N PRO A 100 3.18 -7.91 8.46
CA PRO A 100 2.44 -8.34 9.65
C PRO A 100 1.02 -8.85 9.37
N LEU A 101 0.41 -8.54 8.21
CA LEU A 101 -1.01 -8.83 7.93
C LEU A 101 -1.43 -10.30 8.16
N PRO A 102 -0.64 -11.32 7.80
CA PRO A 102 -1.00 -12.72 8.07
C PRO A 102 -1.09 -13.08 9.55
N TYR A 103 -0.44 -12.32 10.43
CA TYR A 103 -0.45 -12.51 11.89
C TYR A 103 -1.59 -11.77 12.57
N VAL A 104 -2.19 -10.78 11.91
CA VAL A 104 -3.30 -9.97 12.45
C VAL A 104 -4.57 -10.81 12.53
N LYS A 105 -5.04 -11.06 13.75
CA LYS A 105 -6.29 -11.78 14.04
C LYS A 105 -7.42 -10.83 14.38
N THR A 106 -7.13 -9.77 15.12
CA THR A 106 -8.10 -8.79 15.62
C THR A 106 -7.75 -7.38 15.19
N MET A 107 -8.73 -6.71 14.65
CA MET A 107 -8.62 -5.33 14.14
C MET A 107 -9.69 -4.45 14.75
N TYR A 108 -9.41 -3.16 14.81
CA TYR A 108 -10.38 -2.13 15.17
C TYR A 108 -10.18 -0.92 14.27
N TYR A 109 -11.24 -0.39 13.68
CA TYR A 109 -11.17 0.83 12.89
C TYR A 109 -11.83 1.97 13.66
N LEU A 110 -11.03 2.95 14.04
CA LEU A 110 -11.45 4.18 14.69
C LEU A 110 -11.48 5.29 13.63
N ASP A 111 -12.68 5.78 13.32
CA ASP A 111 -12.90 6.77 12.27
C ASP A 111 -12.51 8.18 12.74
N VAL A 112 -11.24 8.37 13.08
CA VAL A 112 -10.66 9.66 13.48
C VAL A 112 -9.48 10.03 12.61
N ASN A 113 -9.35 11.32 12.30
CA ASN A 113 -8.24 11.87 11.53
C ASN A 113 -7.01 12.01 12.45
N PHE A 114 -6.27 10.92 12.62
CA PHE A 114 -5.20 10.84 13.61
C PHE A 114 -3.88 11.40 13.11
N TYR A 115 -3.44 10.97 11.91
CA TYR A 115 -2.17 11.41 11.35
C TYR A 115 -2.37 12.49 10.29
N ARG A 116 -1.50 13.50 10.30
CA ARG A 116 -1.50 14.59 9.32
C ARG A 116 -0.23 14.52 8.49
N TYR A 117 -0.38 14.05 7.26
CA TYR A 117 0.74 13.87 6.35
C TYR A 117 0.92 15.10 5.48
N PHE A 118 1.95 15.87 5.81
CA PHE A 118 2.30 17.07 5.05
C PHE A 118 3.02 16.67 3.75
N ILE A 119 2.47 17.07 2.61
CA ILE A 119 2.98 16.76 1.27
C ILE A 119 3.16 18.04 0.43
N GLY A 120 3.91 17.93 -0.67
CA GLY A 120 4.08 19.01 -1.66
C GLY A 120 5.44 19.68 -1.63
N ARG A 121 6.38 19.27 -0.77
CA ARG A 121 7.77 19.71 -0.85
C ARG A 121 8.49 18.97 -1.97
N THR A 122 9.42 19.65 -2.63
CA THR A 122 10.19 19.10 -3.77
C THR A 122 11.19 18.00 -3.38
N ASP A 123 11.65 18.00 -2.11
CA ASP A 123 12.62 17.05 -1.57
C ASP A 123 11.99 15.76 -1.01
N GLN A 124 10.66 15.65 -1.00
CA GLN A 124 9.98 14.50 -0.43
C GLN A 124 10.19 13.22 -1.24
N SER A 125 10.28 12.09 -0.52
CA SER A 125 10.42 10.75 -1.13
C SER A 125 9.29 10.38 -2.07
N VAL A 126 8.10 10.96 -1.88
CA VAL A 126 6.92 10.77 -2.73
C VAL A 126 6.84 11.73 -3.91
N ASN A 127 7.80 12.66 -4.05
CA ASN A 127 7.91 13.49 -5.26
C ASN A 127 8.26 12.61 -6.45
N GLU A 128 7.56 12.77 -7.56
CA GLU A 128 7.68 11.91 -8.72
C GLU A 128 9.10 11.84 -9.32
N THR A 129 9.78 12.99 -9.43
CA THR A 129 11.17 13.03 -9.92
C THR A 129 12.11 12.25 -8.99
N VAL A 130 11.91 12.41 -7.67
CA VAL A 130 12.67 11.67 -6.65
C VAL A 130 12.38 10.18 -6.73
N MET A 131 11.11 9.79 -6.94
CA MET A 131 10.70 8.39 -7.08
C MET A 131 11.30 7.74 -8.32
N ILE A 132 11.33 8.44 -9.45
CA ILE A 132 11.97 7.95 -10.69
C ILE A 132 13.46 7.72 -10.45
N GLY A 133 14.15 8.65 -9.79
CA GLY A 133 15.58 8.49 -9.45
C GLY A 133 15.86 7.36 -8.44
N ARG A 134 14.84 6.88 -7.75
CA ARG A 134 14.92 5.78 -6.76
C ARG A 134 14.14 4.53 -7.17
N ILE A 135 13.87 4.36 -8.44
CA ILE A 135 13.05 3.25 -8.96
C ILE A 135 13.60 1.87 -8.56
N ASP A 136 14.91 1.72 -8.45
CA ASP A 136 15.54 0.47 -8.02
C ASP A 136 15.16 0.08 -6.60
N GLN A 137 15.00 1.06 -5.71
CA GLN A 137 14.54 0.81 -4.34
C GLN A 137 13.07 0.42 -4.30
N GLN A 138 12.23 1.07 -5.10
CA GLN A 138 10.82 0.70 -5.23
C GLN A 138 10.67 -0.72 -5.79
N ILE A 139 11.44 -1.09 -6.80
CA ILE A 139 11.46 -2.45 -7.36
C ILE A 139 11.95 -3.46 -6.33
N ARG A 140 13.02 -3.14 -5.57
CA ARG A 140 13.55 -3.99 -4.50
C ARG A 140 12.48 -4.27 -3.44
N VAL A 141 11.81 -3.25 -2.94
CA VAL A 141 10.72 -3.38 -1.95
C VAL A 141 9.58 -4.23 -2.52
N THR A 142 9.18 -3.98 -3.77
CA THR A 142 8.12 -4.76 -4.42
C THR A 142 8.51 -6.24 -4.57
N LYS A 143 9.75 -6.55 -4.96
CA LYS A 143 10.26 -7.94 -5.02
C LYS A 143 10.21 -8.62 -3.65
N LEU A 144 10.64 -7.93 -2.58
CA LEU A 144 10.57 -8.45 -1.21
C LEU A 144 9.12 -8.74 -0.75
N MET A 145 8.18 -7.89 -1.13
CA MET A 145 6.75 -8.12 -0.82
C MET A 145 6.18 -9.31 -1.60
N LEU A 146 6.56 -9.48 -2.88
CA LEU A 146 6.18 -10.63 -3.70
C LEU A 146 6.74 -11.93 -3.11
N ASP A 147 8.03 -11.96 -2.74
CA ASP A 147 8.69 -13.11 -2.14
C ASP A 147 8.04 -13.48 -0.80
N TYR A 148 7.72 -12.49 0.01
CA TYR A 148 7.01 -12.72 1.26
C TYR A 148 5.62 -13.31 1.04
N TYR A 149 4.86 -12.79 0.08
CA TYR A 149 3.51 -13.29 -0.23
C TYR A 149 3.54 -14.76 -0.66
N GLU A 150 4.48 -15.13 -1.53
CA GLU A 150 4.65 -16.49 -2.03
C GLU A 150 4.95 -17.50 -0.91
N ASN A 151 5.82 -17.11 0.04
CA ASN A 151 6.25 -17.95 1.16
C ASN A 151 5.29 -17.92 2.36
N SER A 152 4.26 -17.07 2.32
CA SER A 152 3.34 -16.91 3.45
C SER A 152 2.16 -17.88 3.40
N ARG A 153 1.85 -18.50 4.55
CA ARG A 153 0.62 -19.30 4.71
C ARG A 153 -0.58 -18.40 5.01
N ILE A 154 -1.26 -17.95 3.97
CA ILE A 154 -2.44 -17.09 4.10
C ILE A 154 -3.70 -17.97 4.01
N THR A 155 -4.36 -18.17 5.14
CA THR A 155 -5.58 -19.00 5.23
C THR A 155 -6.85 -18.23 4.88
N SER A 156 -6.92 -16.94 5.21
CA SER A 156 -8.08 -16.11 4.91
C SER A 156 -8.13 -15.71 3.44
N HIS A 157 -9.21 -16.10 2.75
CA HIS A 157 -9.43 -15.72 1.34
C HIS A 157 -9.51 -14.19 1.15
N LYS A 158 -10.15 -13.47 2.10
CA LYS A 158 -10.26 -12.00 2.03
C LYS A 158 -8.93 -11.31 2.26
N LEU A 159 -8.10 -11.80 3.19
CA LEU A 159 -6.74 -11.32 3.38
C LEU A 159 -5.90 -11.56 2.11
N ARG A 160 -5.94 -12.77 1.57
CA ARG A 160 -5.25 -13.11 0.32
C ARG A 160 -5.64 -12.17 -0.82
N HIS A 161 -6.95 -11.92 -0.98
CA HIS A 161 -7.45 -10.96 -1.97
C HIS A 161 -6.90 -9.55 -1.73
N TYR A 162 -6.92 -9.07 -0.49
CA TYR A 162 -6.39 -7.76 -0.12
C TYR A 162 -4.89 -7.65 -0.41
N MET A 163 -4.10 -8.65 -0.03
CA MET A 163 -2.65 -8.65 -0.27
C MET A 163 -2.31 -8.67 -1.76
N VAL A 164 -3.05 -9.43 -2.57
CA VAL A 164 -2.87 -9.39 -4.04
C VAL A 164 -3.20 -8.01 -4.63
N ARG A 165 -4.26 -7.36 -4.15
CA ARG A 165 -4.58 -5.98 -4.56
C ARG A 165 -3.49 -5.00 -4.17
N TYR A 166 -2.88 -5.17 -3.01
CA TYR A 166 -1.75 -4.35 -2.59
C TYR A 166 -0.55 -4.56 -3.53
N LEU A 167 -0.20 -5.82 -3.83
CA LEU A 167 0.87 -6.14 -4.78
C LEU A 167 0.58 -5.57 -6.18
N GLU A 168 -0.68 -5.60 -6.63
CA GLU A 168 -1.09 -4.97 -7.88
C GLU A 168 -0.73 -3.48 -7.91
N ILE A 169 -1.01 -2.75 -6.81
CA ILE A 169 -0.65 -1.33 -6.69
C ILE A 169 0.87 -1.14 -6.74
N MET A 170 1.65 -1.97 -6.05
CA MET A 170 3.12 -1.88 -6.08
C MET A 170 3.69 -2.13 -7.49
N MET A 171 3.16 -3.11 -8.21
CA MET A 171 3.53 -3.39 -9.59
C MET A 171 3.17 -2.24 -10.54
N VAL A 172 2.03 -1.58 -10.30
CA VAL A 172 1.59 -0.39 -11.04
C VAL A 172 2.54 0.77 -10.78
N ILE A 173 2.91 1.04 -9.52
CA ILE A 173 3.85 2.11 -9.15
C ILE A 173 5.20 1.89 -9.86
N CYS A 174 5.79 0.69 -9.76
CA CYS A 174 7.03 0.38 -10.47
C CYS A 174 6.90 0.58 -11.99
N SER A 175 5.77 0.13 -12.56
CA SER A 175 5.54 0.21 -14.00
C SER A 175 5.38 1.64 -14.49
N ILE A 176 4.61 2.47 -13.79
CA ILE A 176 4.38 3.85 -14.22
C ILE A 176 5.63 4.71 -14.06
N LEU A 177 6.43 4.50 -13.00
CA LEU A 177 7.70 5.20 -12.83
C LEU A 177 8.68 4.87 -13.98
N ALA A 178 8.76 3.59 -14.37
CA ALA A 178 9.57 3.16 -15.51
C ALA A 178 9.08 3.80 -16.83
N ILE A 179 7.77 3.83 -17.08
CA ILE A 179 7.19 4.44 -18.28
C ILE A 179 7.48 5.96 -18.32
N LYS A 180 7.32 6.64 -17.17
CA LYS A 180 7.52 8.09 -17.06
C LYS A 180 8.98 8.52 -17.14
N SER A 181 9.91 7.67 -16.71
CA SER A 181 11.35 7.93 -16.88
C SER A 181 11.73 8.08 -18.36
N GLY A 182 11.03 7.39 -19.26
CA GLY A 182 11.29 7.40 -20.69
C GLY A 182 12.59 6.72 -21.13
N THR A 183 13.33 6.10 -20.20
CA THR A 183 14.62 5.44 -20.49
C THR A 183 14.44 3.96 -20.81
N ASP A 184 15.25 3.44 -21.75
CA ASP A 184 15.23 2.01 -22.08
C ASP A 184 15.69 1.15 -20.91
N GLU A 185 16.62 1.66 -20.10
CA GLU A 185 17.09 0.99 -18.88
C GLU A 185 15.93 0.69 -17.91
N ASN A 186 15.14 1.70 -17.56
CA ASN A 186 14.01 1.52 -16.63
C ASN A 186 12.88 0.70 -17.26
N MET A 187 12.71 0.76 -18.58
CA MET A 187 11.78 -0.12 -19.30
C MET A 187 12.23 -1.59 -19.25
N ALA A 188 13.54 -1.84 -19.33
CA ALA A 188 14.09 -3.18 -19.13
C ALA A 188 13.88 -3.69 -17.71
N LYS A 189 14.11 -2.85 -16.69
CA LYS A 189 13.82 -3.18 -15.27
C LYS A 189 12.34 -3.51 -15.07
N LYS A 190 11.41 -2.76 -15.68
CA LYS A 190 9.99 -3.08 -15.65
C LYS A 190 9.71 -4.47 -16.23
N LYS A 191 10.26 -4.76 -17.40
CA LYS A 191 10.10 -6.07 -18.07
C LYS A 191 10.62 -7.20 -17.18
N GLU A 192 11.84 -7.05 -16.64
CA GLU A 192 12.45 -8.02 -15.71
C GLU A 192 11.57 -8.27 -14.48
N LEU A 193 11.00 -7.21 -13.87
CA LEU A 193 10.11 -7.36 -12.73
C LEU A 193 8.89 -8.21 -13.08
N TRP A 194 8.19 -7.94 -14.18
CA TRP A 194 7.04 -8.73 -14.62
C TRP A 194 7.42 -10.18 -14.97
N GLU A 195 8.55 -10.40 -15.59
CA GLU A 195 9.05 -11.75 -15.91
C GLU A 195 9.44 -12.52 -14.64
N SER A 196 9.97 -11.84 -13.62
CA SER A 196 10.29 -12.47 -12.33
C SER A 196 9.05 -13.01 -11.63
N VAL A 197 7.94 -12.25 -11.65
CA VAL A 197 6.65 -12.73 -11.12
C VAL A 197 6.15 -13.94 -11.91
N LYS A 198 6.22 -13.87 -13.24
CA LYS A 198 5.78 -14.97 -14.12
C LYS A 198 6.56 -16.27 -13.87
N LYS A 199 7.88 -16.15 -13.64
CA LYS A 199 8.74 -17.31 -13.36
C LYS A 199 8.45 -17.95 -12.00
N LYS A 200 8.05 -17.14 -11.00
CA LYS A 200 7.79 -17.61 -9.65
C LYS A 200 6.39 -18.17 -9.46
N ASP A 201 5.38 -17.40 -9.87
CA ASP A 201 3.96 -17.77 -9.74
C ASP A 201 3.19 -17.29 -10.98
N VAL A 202 2.88 -18.24 -11.87
CA VAL A 202 2.12 -17.97 -13.11
C VAL A 202 0.69 -17.50 -12.80
N PHE A 203 0.05 -18.04 -11.76
CA PHE A 203 -1.33 -17.66 -11.42
C PHE A 203 -1.38 -16.24 -10.85
N LEU A 204 -0.45 -15.88 -9.96
CA LEU A 204 -0.30 -14.52 -9.47
C LEU A 204 0.00 -13.56 -10.63
N TYR A 205 0.95 -13.93 -11.52
CA TYR A 205 1.26 -13.15 -12.72
C TYR A 205 0.02 -12.90 -13.56
N MET A 206 -0.75 -13.93 -13.89
CA MET A 206 -1.98 -13.81 -14.70
C MET A 206 -2.95 -12.84 -14.04
N ARG A 207 -3.14 -12.94 -12.74
CA ARG A 207 -4.05 -12.07 -11.98
C ARG A 207 -3.59 -10.61 -11.99
N LEU A 208 -2.31 -10.36 -11.72
CA LEU A 208 -1.72 -9.01 -11.71
C LEU A 208 -1.65 -8.41 -13.11
N ARG A 209 -1.26 -9.22 -14.12
CA ARG A 209 -0.99 -8.75 -15.49
C ARG A 209 -2.26 -8.44 -16.27
N TYR A 210 -3.29 -9.26 -16.11
CA TYR A 210 -4.55 -9.18 -16.86
C TYR A 210 -5.69 -8.53 -16.08
N GLY A 211 -5.45 -8.12 -14.82
CA GLY A 211 -6.32 -7.20 -14.10
C GLY A 211 -6.33 -5.81 -14.75
N PHE A 212 -7.33 -5.01 -14.46
CA PHE A 212 -7.54 -3.68 -15.07
C PHE A 212 -6.28 -2.80 -14.98
N LEU A 213 -5.70 -2.69 -13.79
CA LEU A 213 -4.50 -1.87 -13.55
C LEU A 213 -3.27 -2.45 -14.26
N GLY A 214 -3.09 -3.78 -14.20
CA GLY A 214 -2.00 -4.46 -14.91
C GLY A 214 -2.05 -4.28 -16.42
N GLN A 215 -3.22 -4.41 -17.02
CA GLN A 215 -3.40 -4.17 -18.45
C GLN A 215 -3.04 -2.73 -18.82
N SER A 216 -3.56 -1.74 -18.07
CA SER A 216 -3.30 -0.32 -18.32
C SER A 216 -1.81 0.05 -18.29
N MET A 217 -1.00 -0.66 -17.49
CA MET A 217 0.45 -0.44 -17.38
C MET A 217 1.28 -1.21 -18.42
N ASN A 218 0.66 -2.08 -19.20
CA ASN A 218 1.35 -2.96 -20.15
C ASN A 218 0.80 -2.87 -21.58
N LEU A 219 0.24 -1.73 -21.93
CA LEU A 219 -0.19 -1.43 -23.29
C LEU A 219 1.02 -1.38 -24.24
N PRO A 220 0.90 -1.91 -25.46
CA PRO A 220 2.03 -2.00 -26.42
C PRO A 220 2.38 -0.65 -27.04
N GLY A 221 3.64 -0.52 -27.42
CA GLY A 221 4.14 0.59 -28.23
C GLY A 221 4.20 1.95 -27.50
N LYS A 222 4.57 2.98 -28.23
CA LYS A 222 4.67 4.36 -27.73
C LYS A 222 3.30 4.93 -27.36
N SER A 223 2.29 4.69 -28.20
CA SER A 223 0.92 5.16 -27.95
C SER A 223 0.32 4.53 -26.68
N GLY A 224 0.53 3.23 -26.46
CA GLY A 224 0.09 2.57 -25.23
C GLY A 224 0.71 3.19 -23.97
N ARG A 225 1.99 3.55 -24.01
CA ARG A 225 2.67 4.26 -22.90
C ARG A 225 2.04 5.64 -22.64
N GLN A 226 1.66 6.37 -23.66
CA GLN A 226 0.98 7.67 -23.52
C GLN A 226 -0.40 7.51 -22.85
N VAL A 227 -1.15 6.47 -23.21
CA VAL A 227 -2.43 6.14 -22.56
C VAL A 227 -2.22 5.80 -21.08
N SER A 228 -1.19 5.00 -20.75
CA SER A 228 -0.84 4.70 -19.35
C SER A 228 -0.53 5.97 -18.54
N ILE A 229 0.25 6.90 -19.12
CA ILE A 229 0.58 8.19 -18.48
C ILE A 229 -0.68 9.05 -18.30
N ALA A 230 -1.54 9.12 -19.31
CA ALA A 230 -2.79 9.89 -19.23
C ALA A 230 -3.72 9.32 -18.11
N GLY A 231 -3.91 8.02 -18.08
CA GLY A 231 -4.68 7.34 -17.02
C GLY A 231 -4.10 7.60 -15.63
N TYR A 232 -2.79 7.55 -15.49
CA TYR A 232 -2.11 7.88 -14.23
C TYR A 232 -2.34 9.33 -13.80
N LYS A 233 -2.21 10.30 -14.70
CA LYS A 233 -2.49 11.73 -14.41
C LYS A 233 -3.94 11.95 -13.97
N ILE A 234 -4.90 11.23 -14.55
CA ILE A 234 -6.29 11.25 -14.12
C ILE A 234 -6.41 10.67 -12.70
N SER A 235 -5.81 9.53 -12.44
CA SER A 235 -5.85 8.91 -11.11
C SER A 235 -5.22 9.79 -10.04
N GLN A 236 -4.14 10.51 -10.33
CA GLN A 236 -3.54 11.49 -9.40
C GLN A 236 -4.53 12.57 -8.96
N LYS A 237 -5.36 13.09 -9.88
CA LYS A 237 -6.41 14.08 -9.55
C LYS A 237 -7.48 13.49 -8.61
N PHE A 238 -7.87 12.25 -8.82
CA PHE A 238 -8.89 11.58 -8.00
C PHE A 238 -8.35 11.10 -6.65
N PHE A 239 -7.14 10.55 -6.61
CA PHE A 239 -6.56 9.97 -5.40
C PHE A 239 -5.65 10.95 -4.63
N GLY A 240 -5.33 12.11 -5.20
CA GLY A 240 -4.63 13.19 -4.50
C GLY A 240 -3.14 12.92 -4.25
N PHE A 241 -2.52 12.06 -5.06
CA PHE A 241 -1.07 11.90 -5.06
C PHE A 241 -0.44 13.07 -5.84
N ASN A 242 0.27 13.95 -5.13
CA ASN A 242 1.01 15.14 -5.63
C ASN A 242 0.16 16.30 -6.14
#